data_89b884132743ac2dde51c79f119d9a36
#
_entry.id   89b884132743ac2dde51c79f119d9a36
#
_cell.length_a   1.000
_cell.length_b   1.000
_cell.length_c   1.000
_cell.angle_alpha   90.00
_cell.angle_beta   90.00
_cell.angle_gamma   90.00
#
_symmetry.space_group_name_H-M   'P 1'
#
loop_
_entity.id
_entity.type
_entity.pdbx_description
1 polymer ?
#
loop_
_entity_poly.entity_id
_entity_poly.type
_entity_poly.pdbx_seq_one_letter_code
_entity_poly.pdbx_strand_id
1 'polypeptide(L)'
;DGDATEAESIDSDALPDHVTGLIDHLPDDLTPEQRRTAVEFIKVHRSKFSKSDFDLGRTTLVQHNIDTGTNPPFKQALRRHPTAHLPVIDEHVERMLAADVIEPAVSPWASNIVLIRKRDQSLRFCVDYRQLNGLSRKDGYAIPRPEDCLRSLGNAKYLSTLDLRSGYWQAEILPEDRDKTSFVTRRGQYRFKVLSFGLANAPALFQRLMDTVLKGLTWETCLVFLDDIIVYSETFDEHVQ
;
A
#
# COMPACT_ATOMS: atom_id res chain seq x y z
N ASP A 1 -42.85 0.08 -16.31
CA ASP A 1 -42.02 0.88 -17.18
C ASP A 1 -40.57 0.64 -16.81
N GLY A 2 -39.95 -0.04 -17.65
CA GLY A 2 -38.71 -0.64 -17.94
C GLY A 2 -37.47 -0.09 -17.22
N ASP A 3 -36.95 -0.85 -16.29
CA ASP A 3 -35.59 -0.77 -15.84
C ASP A 3 -34.75 -1.71 -16.72
N ALA A 4 -34.17 -1.13 -17.77
CA ALA A 4 -33.24 -1.82 -18.65
C ALA A 4 -31.86 -1.70 -18.02
N THR A 5 -31.45 -2.71 -17.27
CA THR A 5 -30.06 -2.99 -16.95
C THR A 5 -29.30 -3.19 -18.27
N GLU A 6 -28.52 -2.18 -18.67
CA GLU A 6 -27.51 -2.32 -19.71
C GLU A 6 -26.49 -3.38 -19.24
N ALA A 7 -26.65 -4.58 -19.76
CA ALA A 7 -25.61 -5.59 -19.75
C ALA A 7 -24.51 -5.08 -20.71
N GLU A 8 -23.44 -4.51 -20.18
CA GLU A 8 -22.21 -4.28 -20.92
C GLU A 8 -21.79 -5.61 -21.55
N SER A 9 -21.87 -5.69 -22.86
CA SER A 9 -21.32 -6.78 -23.65
C SER A 9 -19.81 -6.77 -23.47
N ILE A 10 -19.30 -7.69 -22.68
CA ILE A 10 -17.88 -7.92 -22.45
C ILE A 10 -17.32 -8.49 -23.75
N ASP A 11 -16.68 -7.64 -24.53
CA ASP A 11 -15.81 -8.03 -25.64
C ASP A 11 -14.57 -8.71 -25.04
N SER A 12 -14.49 -10.03 -25.21
CA SER A 12 -13.79 -10.94 -24.30
C SER A 12 -12.33 -11.25 -24.70
N ASP A 13 -11.73 -10.58 -25.68
CA ASP A 13 -10.44 -11.05 -26.20
C ASP A 13 -9.21 -10.17 -25.92
N ALA A 14 -9.35 -8.95 -25.46
CA ALA A 14 -8.21 -8.11 -25.09
C ALA A 14 -8.11 -7.97 -23.56
N LEU A 15 -7.18 -8.68 -22.95
CA LEU A 15 -6.85 -8.47 -21.55
C LEU A 15 -6.25 -7.08 -21.34
N PRO A 16 -6.64 -6.35 -20.30
CA PRO A 16 -6.00 -5.08 -19.96
C PRO A 16 -4.48 -5.25 -19.74
N ASP A 17 -3.68 -4.30 -20.18
CA ASP A 17 -2.21 -4.34 -20.12
C ASP A 17 -1.67 -4.67 -18.71
N HIS A 18 -2.31 -4.16 -17.65
CA HIS A 18 -1.89 -4.42 -16.26
C HIS A 18 -2.04 -5.88 -15.84
N VAL A 19 -2.88 -6.66 -16.52
CA VAL A 19 -3.11 -8.08 -16.26
C VAL A 19 -2.23 -8.96 -17.13
N THR A 20 -1.93 -8.51 -18.34
CA THR A 20 -1.06 -9.24 -19.30
C THR A 20 0.31 -9.51 -18.68
N GLY A 21 0.90 -8.51 -18.00
CA GLY A 21 2.17 -8.67 -17.29
C GLY A 21 2.17 -9.76 -16.20
N LEU A 22 1.02 -10.03 -15.56
CA LEU A 22 0.92 -11.11 -14.58
C LEU A 22 1.01 -12.50 -15.25
N ILE A 23 0.40 -12.62 -16.44
CA ILE A 23 0.43 -13.87 -17.21
C ILE A 23 1.85 -14.17 -17.70
N ASP A 24 2.59 -13.14 -18.09
CA ASP A 24 3.98 -13.26 -18.54
C ASP A 24 4.94 -13.70 -17.43
N HIS A 25 4.56 -13.47 -16.16
CA HIS A 25 5.34 -13.89 -14.98
C HIS A 25 4.97 -15.28 -14.44
N LEU A 26 4.01 -15.98 -15.08
CA LEU A 26 3.73 -17.36 -14.70
C LEU A 26 4.93 -18.26 -14.99
N PRO A 27 5.29 -19.19 -14.10
CA PRO A 27 6.41 -20.09 -14.28
C PRO A 27 6.33 -20.91 -15.60
N ASP A 28 7.49 -21.14 -16.21
CA ASP A 28 7.58 -21.90 -17.46
C ASP A 28 7.40 -23.41 -17.26
N ASP A 29 7.59 -23.92 -16.06
CA ASP A 29 7.51 -25.33 -15.68
C ASP A 29 6.08 -25.79 -15.32
N LEU A 30 5.09 -24.89 -15.39
CA LEU A 30 3.69 -25.29 -15.28
C LEU A 30 3.26 -26.19 -16.44
N THR A 31 2.48 -27.24 -16.12
CA THR A 31 1.84 -28.03 -17.16
C THR A 31 0.87 -27.15 -17.99
N PRO A 32 0.57 -27.53 -19.24
CA PRO A 32 -0.39 -26.76 -20.06
C PRO A 32 -1.76 -26.58 -19.40
N GLU A 33 -2.20 -27.57 -18.62
CA GLU A 33 -3.45 -27.49 -17.86
C GLU A 33 -3.36 -26.51 -16.69
N GLN A 34 -2.31 -26.60 -15.89
CA GLN A 34 -2.06 -25.67 -14.77
C GLN A 34 -1.95 -24.22 -15.27
N ARG A 35 -1.21 -24.01 -16.37
CA ARG A 35 -1.08 -22.69 -16.95
C ARG A 35 -2.43 -22.13 -17.40
N ARG A 36 -3.28 -22.95 -18.04
CA ARG A 36 -4.64 -22.55 -18.45
C ARG A 36 -5.49 -22.17 -17.25
N THR A 37 -5.47 -22.97 -16.18
CA THR A 37 -6.20 -22.70 -14.92
C THR A 37 -5.72 -21.40 -14.27
N ALA A 38 -4.41 -21.16 -14.19
CA ALA A 38 -3.85 -19.92 -13.64
C ALA A 38 -4.26 -18.68 -14.46
N VAL A 39 -4.20 -18.79 -15.80
CA VAL A 39 -4.64 -17.71 -16.70
C VAL A 39 -6.12 -17.40 -16.53
N GLU A 40 -6.95 -18.43 -16.40
CA GLU A 40 -8.40 -18.23 -16.18
C GLU A 40 -8.68 -17.60 -14.82
N PHE A 41 -7.99 -18.03 -13.77
CA PHE A 41 -8.06 -17.41 -12.45
C PHE A 41 -7.72 -15.91 -12.51
N ILE A 42 -6.62 -15.53 -13.17
CA ILE A 42 -6.23 -14.13 -13.34
C ILE A 42 -7.29 -13.35 -14.11
N LYS A 43 -7.86 -13.92 -15.18
CA LYS A 43 -8.93 -13.30 -15.98
C LYS A 43 -10.18 -13.03 -15.16
N VAL A 44 -10.64 -14.00 -14.41
CA VAL A 44 -11.83 -13.88 -13.53
C VAL A 44 -11.63 -12.80 -12.48
N HIS A 45 -10.42 -12.72 -11.91
CA HIS A 45 -10.11 -11.78 -10.83
C HIS A 45 -9.45 -10.47 -11.29
N ARG A 46 -9.44 -10.18 -12.63
CA ARG A 46 -8.76 -9.01 -13.20
C ARG A 46 -9.08 -7.67 -12.55
N SER A 47 -10.32 -7.50 -12.05
CA SER A 47 -10.77 -6.27 -11.37
C SER A 47 -10.16 -6.06 -9.99
N LYS A 48 -9.48 -7.06 -9.44
CA LYS A 48 -8.81 -6.98 -8.12
C LYS A 48 -7.37 -6.49 -8.23
N PHE A 49 -6.81 -6.51 -9.44
CA PHE A 49 -5.45 -6.03 -9.68
C PHE A 49 -5.46 -4.54 -10.02
N SER A 50 -4.62 -3.78 -9.31
CA SER A 50 -4.49 -2.34 -9.47
C SER A 50 -3.91 -1.97 -10.84
N LYS A 51 -4.48 -0.95 -11.48
CA LYS A 51 -4.02 -0.42 -12.79
C LYS A 51 -2.86 0.56 -12.66
N SER A 52 -2.68 1.17 -11.49
CA SER A 52 -1.64 2.17 -11.24
C SER A 52 -1.36 2.36 -9.74
N ASP A 53 -0.29 3.09 -9.39
CA ASP A 53 0.05 3.44 -8.00
C ASP A 53 -1.04 4.22 -7.27
N PHE A 54 -1.98 4.80 -7.99
CA PHE A 54 -3.06 5.64 -7.47
C PHE A 54 -4.46 5.04 -7.67
N ASP A 55 -4.54 3.81 -8.21
CA ASP A 55 -5.79 3.03 -8.26
C ASP A 55 -5.97 2.33 -6.91
N LEU A 56 -6.50 3.10 -5.94
CA LEU A 56 -6.51 2.76 -4.53
C LEU A 56 -7.91 2.44 -4.03
N GLY A 57 -8.03 1.33 -3.31
CA GLY A 57 -9.18 1.11 -2.43
C GLY A 57 -9.10 1.96 -1.15
N ARG A 58 -10.15 1.91 -0.35
CA ARG A 58 -10.21 2.44 1.00
C ARG A 58 -10.79 1.39 1.94
N THR A 59 -10.22 1.26 3.11
CA THR A 59 -10.75 0.39 4.16
C THR A 59 -11.23 1.21 5.35
N THR A 60 -12.36 0.78 5.92
CA THR A 60 -12.93 1.34 7.15
C THR A 60 -12.70 0.43 8.37
N LEU A 61 -12.02 -0.71 8.16
CA LEU A 61 -11.77 -1.70 9.22
C LEU A 61 -10.85 -1.19 10.32
N VAL A 62 -9.93 -0.29 9.95
CA VAL A 62 -8.99 0.35 10.89
C VAL A 62 -8.81 1.81 10.53
N GLN A 63 -8.52 2.62 11.53
CA GLN A 63 -8.09 4.01 11.37
C GLN A 63 -6.83 4.24 12.19
N HIS A 64 -5.91 5.03 11.66
CA HIS A 64 -4.66 5.33 12.31
C HIS A 64 -4.78 6.47 13.30
N ASN A 65 -4.40 6.19 14.55
CA ASN A 65 -4.25 7.18 15.60
C ASN A 65 -2.77 7.57 15.74
N ILE A 66 -2.51 8.87 15.93
CA ILE A 66 -1.18 9.40 16.20
C ILE A 66 -1.18 10.02 17.59
N ASP A 67 -0.93 9.20 18.61
CA ASP A 67 -0.86 9.67 20.00
C ASP A 67 0.49 10.34 20.29
N THR A 68 0.48 11.66 20.40
CA THR A 68 1.63 12.48 20.76
C THR A 68 1.59 12.90 22.25
N GLY A 69 0.64 12.39 23.03
CA GLY A 69 0.43 12.79 24.42
C GLY A 69 0.23 14.31 24.54
N THR A 70 0.92 14.93 25.49
CA THR A 70 0.88 16.39 25.74
C THR A 70 1.96 17.17 25.00
N ASN A 71 2.70 16.52 24.07
CA ASN A 71 3.77 17.19 23.34
C ASN A 71 3.20 18.29 22.41
N PRO A 72 3.75 19.50 22.44
CA PRO A 72 3.30 20.58 21.59
C PRO A 72 3.65 20.30 20.12
N PRO A 73 2.91 20.92 19.19
CA PRO A 73 3.24 20.92 17.78
C PRO A 73 4.65 21.45 17.51
N PHE A 74 5.28 20.96 16.45
CA PHE A 74 6.55 21.48 15.97
C PHE A 74 6.45 21.93 14.52
N LYS A 75 7.30 22.87 14.16
CA LYS A 75 7.46 23.37 12.80
C LYS A 75 8.93 23.28 12.40
N GLN A 76 9.24 22.43 11.43
CA GLN A 76 10.56 22.40 10.82
C GLN A 76 10.72 23.58 9.86
N ALA A 77 11.92 24.19 9.82
CA ALA A 77 12.22 25.19 8.81
C ALA A 77 12.17 24.57 7.41
N LEU A 78 11.57 25.25 6.44
CA LEU A 78 11.43 24.75 5.08
C LEU A 78 12.81 24.42 4.49
N ARG A 79 12.98 23.17 4.06
CA ARG A 79 14.21 22.68 3.45
C ARG A 79 14.34 23.22 2.02
N ARG A 80 15.54 23.66 1.67
CA ARG A 80 15.86 23.99 0.27
C ARG A 80 16.12 22.70 -0.51
N HIS A 81 15.49 22.60 -1.67
CA HIS A 81 15.71 21.51 -2.61
C HIS A 81 16.46 22.02 -3.85
N PRO A 82 17.29 21.19 -4.50
CA PRO A 82 17.84 21.51 -5.82
C PRO A 82 16.73 21.88 -6.80
N THR A 83 16.99 22.85 -7.67
CA THR A 83 15.97 23.33 -8.64
C THR A 83 15.42 22.19 -9.52
N ALA A 84 16.28 21.24 -9.90
CA ALA A 84 15.87 20.07 -10.68
C ALA A 84 14.87 19.13 -9.95
N HIS A 85 14.81 19.19 -8.64
CA HIS A 85 13.90 18.36 -7.84
C HIS A 85 12.51 18.99 -7.64
N LEU A 86 12.38 20.30 -7.88
CA LEU A 86 11.14 21.02 -7.62
C LEU A 86 9.97 20.54 -8.49
N PRO A 87 10.14 20.29 -9.81
CA PRO A 87 9.05 19.75 -10.62
C PRO A 87 8.59 18.36 -10.13
N VAL A 88 9.52 17.50 -9.69
CA VAL A 88 9.20 16.17 -9.17
C VAL A 88 8.35 16.27 -7.90
N ILE A 89 8.69 17.19 -6.99
CA ILE A 89 7.91 17.44 -5.77
C ILE A 89 6.49 17.90 -6.14
N ASP A 90 6.39 18.87 -7.05
CA ASP A 90 5.12 19.45 -7.47
C ASP A 90 4.21 18.40 -8.12
N GLU A 91 4.78 17.54 -9.02
CA GLU A 91 4.05 16.45 -9.65
C GLU A 91 3.52 15.43 -8.64
N HIS A 92 4.35 15.03 -7.66
CA HIS A 92 3.91 14.10 -6.62
C HIS A 92 2.77 14.68 -5.79
N VAL A 93 2.83 15.97 -5.43
CA VAL A 93 1.76 16.64 -4.69
C VAL A 93 0.47 16.66 -5.51
N GLU A 94 0.55 17.02 -6.80
CA GLU A 94 -0.62 17.06 -7.69
C GLU A 94 -1.27 15.67 -7.82
N ARG A 95 -0.47 14.63 -8.00
CA ARG A 95 -0.96 13.25 -8.11
C ARG A 95 -1.60 12.77 -6.80
N MET A 96 -1.00 13.07 -5.65
CA MET A 96 -1.58 12.72 -4.34
C MET A 96 -2.87 13.49 -4.04
N LEU A 97 -2.98 14.75 -4.47
CA LEU A 97 -4.22 15.53 -4.37
C LEU A 97 -5.32 14.94 -5.26
N ALA A 98 -5.00 14.61 -6.50
CA ALA A 98 -5.93 14.01 -7.46
C ALA A 98 -6.43 12.63 -6.98
N ALA A 99 -5.59 11.86 -6.28
CA ALA A 99 -5.92 10.56 -5.70
C ALA A 99 -6.59 10.65 -4.32
N ASP A 100 -6.89 11.84 -3.83
CA ASP A 100 -7.48 12.08 -2.51
C ASP A 100 -6.67 11.49 -1.33
N VAL A 101 -5.35 11.39 -1.50
CA VAL A 101 -4.39 10.89 -0.49
C VAL A 101 -4.03 11.99 0.50
N ILE A 102 -3.90 13.22 0.01
CA ILE A 102 -3.61 14.42 0.79
C ILE A 102 -4.64 15.51 0.54
N GLU A 103 -4.65 16.50 1.43
CA GLU A 103 -5.46 17.72 1.28
C GLU A 103 -4.65 18.94 1.70
N PRO A 104 -5.00 20.18 1.20
CA PRO A 104 -4.44 21.41 1.72
C PRO A 104 -4.70 21.55 3.21
N ALA A 105 -3.74 22.10 3.95
CA ALA A 105 -3.84 22.20 5.40
C ALA A 105 -3.44 23.58 5.94
N VAL A 106 -4.04 23.90 7.09
CA VAL A 106 -3.57 24.95 7.99
C VAL A 106 -3.31 24.26 9.33
N SER A 107 -2.06 23.94 9.61
CA SER A 107 -1.68 23.13 10.77
C SER A 107 -0.49 23.75 11.49
N PRO A 108 -0.45 23.66 12.84
CA PRO A 108 0.72 24.04 13.62
C PRO A 108 1.88 23.03 13.47
N TRP A 109 1.60 21.83 12.94
CA TRP A 109 2.61 20.83 12.66
C TRP A 109 3.18 21.03 11.26
N ALA A 110 4.50 20.91 11.11
CA ALA A 110 5.12 21.00 9.79
C ALA A 110 6.39 20.16 9.69
N SER A 111 6.32 19.09 8.91
CA SER A 111 7.45 18.25 8.54
C SER A 111 8.01 18.65 7.17
N ASN A 112 9.27 18.35 6.91
CA ASN A 112 9.91 18.57 5.62
C ASN A 112 9.75 17.37 4.68
N ILE A 113 9.92 17.62 3.39
CA ILE A 113 10.02 16.59 2.37
C ILE A 113 11.49 16.17 2.21
N VAL A 114 11.68 14.90 1.91
CA VAL A 114 12.94 14.31 1.50
C VAL A 114 12.72 13.49 0.23
N LEU A 115 13.51 13.74 -0.82
CA LEU A 115 13.55 12.90 -2.00
C LEU A 115 14.67 11.87 -1.85
N ILE A 116 14.30 10.60 -1.94
CA ILE A 116 15.22 9.47 -1.84
C ILE A 116 15.38 8.85 -3.21
N ARG A 117 16.63 8.71 -3.67
CA ARG A 117 16.93 8.06 -4.95
C ARG A 117 16.77 6.54 -4.80
N LYS A 118 15.94 5.94 -5.66
CA LYS A 118 15.78 4.48 -5.76
C LYS A 118 16.95 3.86 -6.55
N ARG A 119 17.02 2.53 -6.58
CA ARG A 119 18.04 1.79 -7.36
C ARG A 119 17.92 2.06 -8.87
N ASP A 120 16.72 2.24 -9.37
CA ASP A 120 16.39 2.59 -10.76
C ASP A 120 16.63 4.08 -11.09
N GLN A 121 17.27 4.84 -10.19
CA GLN A 121 17.54 6.27 -10.28
C GLN A 121 16.31 7.19 -10.17
N SER A 122 15.09 6.66 -10.10
CA SER A 122 13.88 7.45 -9.84
C SER A 122 13.92 8.06 -8.43
N LEU A 123 13.12 9.11 -8.21
CA LEU A 123 13.04 9.80 -6.92
C LEU A 123 11.76 9.37 -6.19
N ARG A 124 11.91 8.85 -4.96
CA ARG A 124 10.79 8.58 -4.06
C ARG A 124 10.53 9.82 -3.21
N PHE A 125 9.29 10.30 -3.23
CA PHE A 125 8.80 11.34 -2.33
C PHE A 125 8.57 10.75 -0.94
N CYS A 126 9.21 11.33 0.08
CA CYS A 126 9.05 10.93 1.47
C CYS A 126 8.85 12.18 2.33
N VAL A 127 8.12 12.04 3.44
CA VAL A 127 8.02 13.07 4.47
C VAL A 127 8.93 12.67 5.65
N ASP A 128 9.69 13.62 6.17
CA ASP A 128 10.59 13.39 7.30
C ASP A 128 9.85 13.42 8.64
N TYR A 129 9.23 12.30 8.97
CA TYR A 129 8.50 12.13 10.23
C TYR A 129 9.37 11.77 11.44
N ARG A 130 10.70 11.81 11.35
CA ARG A 130 11.57 11.43 12.48
C ARG A 130 11.24 12.20 13.77
N GLN A 131 10.94 13.50 13.66
CA GLN A 131 10.56 14.31 14.82
C GLN A 131 9.17 13.91 15.34
N LEU A 132 8.17 13.76 14.49
CA LEU A 132 6.84 13.27 14.87
C LEU A 132 6.94 11.89 15.52
N ASN A 133 7.69 10.99 14.89
CA ASN A 133 7.92 9.64 15.38
C ASN A 133 8.56 9.61 16.78
N GLY A 134 9.45 10.57 17.06
CA GLY A 134 10.06 10.73 18.39
C GLY A 134 9.07 11.15 19.49
N LEU A 135 8.01 11.89 19.10
CA LEU A 135 6.96 12.35 20.02
C LEU A 135 5.81 11.35 20.16
N SER A 136 5.64 10.45 19.18
CA SER A 136 4.52 9.51 19.14
C SER A 136 4.75 8.31 20.05
N ARG A 137 3.73 7.89 20.78
CA ARG A 137 3.73 6.61 21.50
C ARG A 137 3.82 5.47 20.51
N LYS A 138 4.69 4.49 20.80
CA LYS A 138 4.89 3.34 19.93
C LYS A 138 3.82 2.29 20.18
N ASP A 139 3.29 1.73 19.08
CA ASP A 139 2.45 0.55 19.10
C ASP A 139 3.33 -0.69 19.32
N GLY A 140 2.95 -1.52 20.30
CA GLY A 140 3.65 -2.76 20.64
C GLY A 140 3.17 -3.98 19.86
N TYR A 141 2.43 -3.81 18.76
CA TYR A 141 1.94 -4.93 17.97
C TYR A 141 3.09 -5.77 17.41
N ALA A 142 3.02 -7.07 17.59
CA ALA A 142 4.07 -7.98 17.16
C ALA A 142 4.05 -8.16 15.64
N ILE A 143 5.17 -7.84 15.01
CA ILE A 143 5.40 -8.16 13.59
C ILE A 143 6.03 -9.56 13.56
N PRO A 144 5.56 -10.47 12.68
CA PRO A 144 6.14 -11.79 12.53
C PRO A 144 7.65 -11.75 12.27
N ARG A 145 8.37 -12.75 12.74
CA ARG A 145 9.81 -12.84 12.44
C ARG A 145 9.99 -13.52 11.07
N PRO A 146 10.87 -13.01 10.20
CA PRO A 146 11.13 -13.63 8.90
C PRO A 146 11.50 -15.12 8.99
N GLU A 147 12.26 -15.49 10.04
CA GLU A 147 12.67 -16.88 10.25
C GLU A 147 11.48 -17.81 10.56
N ASP A 148 10.47 -17.30 11.27
CA ASP A 148 9.26 -18.07 11.58
C ASP A 148 8.40 -18.21 10.33
N CYS A 149 8.28 -17.14 9.53
CA CYS A 149 7.63 -17.19 8.21
C CYS A 149 8.29 -18.24 7.29
N LEU A 150 9.61 -18.22 7.17
CA LEU A 150 10.34 -19.20 6.35
C LEU A 150 10.15 -20.64 6.81
N ARG A 151 10.10 -20.87 8.11
CA ARG A 151 9.82 -22.22 8.66
C ARG A 151 8.41 -22.69 8.33
N SER A 152 7.44 -21.79 8.32
CA SER A 152 6.04 -22.13 8.04
C SER A 152 5.80 -22.51 6.58
N LEU A 153 6.67 -22.11 5.65
CA LEU A 153 6.59 -22.54 4.25
C LEU A 153 6.80 -24.06 4.11
N GLY A 154 7.54 -24.71 5.03
CA GLY A 154 7.66 -26.16 5.12
C GLY A 154 8.01 -26.83 3.80
N ASN A 155 7.11 -27.71 3.32
CA ASN A 155 7.25 -28.45 2.07
C ASN A 155 6.48 -27.81 0.90
N ALA A 156 6.11 -26.54 1.00
CA ALA A 156 5.37 -25.84 -0.05
C ALA A 156 6.13 -25.92 -1.38
N LYS A 157 5.41 -26.25 -2.44
CA LYS A 157 5.93 -26.34 -3.81
C LYS A 157 5.44 -25.18 -4.68
N TYR A 158 4.29 -24.64 -4.35
CA TYR A 158 3.66 -23.53 -5.07
C TYR A 158 3.65 -22.31 -4.16
N LEU A 159 4.14 -21.20 -4.69
CA LEU A 159 4.28 -19.94 -3.97
C LEU A 159 3.80 -18.80 -4.88
N SER A 160 2.90 -17.97 -4.36
CA SER A 160 2.51 -16.72 -5.01
C SER A 160 2.77 -15.55 -4.07
N THR A 161 3.42 -14.53 -4.56
CA THR A 161 3.63 -13.29 -3.82
C THR A 161 2.66 -12.22 -4.31
N LEU A 162 1.99 -11.57 -3.37
CA LEU A 162 1.09 -10.45 -3.64
C LEU A 162 1.63 -9.20 -2.93
N ASP A 163 1.88 -8.16 -3.71
CA ASP A 163 2.24 -6.83 -3.21
C ASP A 163 0.99 -5.94 -3.22
N LEU A 164 0.63 -5.39 -2.06
CA LEU A 164 -0.50 -4.49 -1.95
C LEU A 164 -0.09 -3.10 -2.43
N ARG A 165 -0.54 -2.74 -3.64
CA ARG A 165 -0.21 -1.46 -4.26
C ARG A 165 -0.54 -0.30 -3.35
N SER A 166 0.50 0.43 -2.89
CA SER A 166 0.35 1.54 -1.96
C SER A 166 -0.53 1.19 -0.74
N GLY A 167 -0.38 -0.02 -0.19
CA GLY A 167 -1.26 -0.61 0.82
C GLY A 167 -1.56 0.32 2.00
N TYR A 168 -0.57 1.07 2.48
CA TYR A 168 -0.75 2.03 3.57
C TYR A 168 -1.78 3.11 3.22
N TRP A 169 -1.85 3.58 1.98
CA TRP A 169 -2.80 4.60 1.56
C TRP A 169 -4.26 4.11 1.54
N GLN A 170 -4.50 2.83 1.74
CA GLN A 170 -5.84 2.27 1.85
C GLN A 170 -6.45 2.44 3.26
N ALA A 171 -5.63 2.63 4.29
CA ALA A 171 -6.09 2.89 5.65
C ALA A 171 -6.15 4.39 5.94
N GLU A 172 -7.23 4.86 6.58
CA GLU A 172 -7.39 6.28 6.89
C GLU A 172 -6.69 6.67 8.20
N ILE A 173 -6.35 7.96 8.31
CA ILE A 173 -5.93 8.59 9.57
C ILE A 173 -7.16 9.21 10.21
N LEU A 174 -7.30 9.08 11.53
CA LEU A 174 -8.34 9.74 12.30
C LEU A 174 -8.33 11.25 11.98
N PRO A 175 -9.50 11.86 11.70
CA PRO A 175 -9.57 13.27 11.30
C PRO A 175 -8.84 14.23 12.23
N GLU A 176 -8.91 14.00 13.55
CA GLU A 176 -8.23 14.77 14.59
C GLU A 176 -6.70 14.66 14.57
N ASP A 177 -6.17 13.59 13.95
CA ASP A 177 -4.73 13.33 13.88
C ASP A 177 -4.10 13.72 12.54
N ARG A 178 -4.90 14.03 11.52
CA ARG A 178 -4.41 14.39 10.18
C ARG A 178 -3.46 15.59 10.21
N ASP A 179 -3.73 16.58 11.05
CA ASP A 179 -2.88 17.77 11.20
C ASP A 179 -1.44 17.42 11.59
N LYS A 180 -1.22 16.37 12.37
CA LYS A 180 0.10 15.89 12.78
C LYS A 180 0.96 15.40 11.63
N THR A 181 0.32 14.98 10.53
CA THR A 181 1.00 14.53 9.32
C THR A 181 1.36 15.64 8.35
N SER A 182 1.11 16.89 8.73
CA SER A 182 1.32 18.02 7.84
C SER A 182 2.77 18.16 7.40
N PHE A 183 2.95 18.46 6.13
CA PHE A 183 4.24 18.74 5.51
C PHE A 183 4.18 20.01 4.67
N VAL A 184 5.34 20.61 4.46
CA VAL A 184 5.46 21.89 3.76
C VAL A 184 6.23 21.75 2.46
N THR A 185 5.76 22.44 1.44
CA THR A 185 6.40 22.61 0.14
C THR A 185 6.51 24.10 -0.20
N ARG A 186 7.16 24.43 -1.31
CA ARG A 186 7.15 25.79 -1.84
C ARG A 186 5.76 26.28 -2.27
N ARG A 187 4.82 25.34 -2.56
CA ARG A 187 3.46 25.65 -3.01
C ARG A 187 2.45 25.74 -1.88
N GLY A 188 2.78 25.28 -0.68
CA GLY A 188 1.88 25.32 0.46
C GLY A 188 2.11 24.22 1.46
N GLN A 189 1.15 24.09 2.37
CA GLN A 189 1.11 23.06 3.40
C GLN A 189 0.00 22.07 3.08
N TYR A 190 0.28 20.79 3.25
CA TYR A 190 -0.62 19.69 3.00
C TYR A 190 -0.58 18.70 4.15
N ARG A 191 -1.63 17.92 4.32
CA ARG A 191 -1.70 16.83 5.30
C ARG A 191 -2.25 15.56 4.67
N PHE A 192 -1.89 14.41 5.21
CA PHE A 192 -2.40 13.13 4.74
C PHE A 192 -3.79 12.85 5.32
N LYS A 193 -4.68 12.32 4.49
CA LYS A 193 -5.96 11.74 4.89
C LYS A 193 -5.81 10.27 5.24
N VAL A 194 -4.76 9.64 4.73
CA VAL A 194 -4.47 8.22 4.81
C VAL A 194 -3.11 7.95 5.43
N LEU A 195 -2.88 6.72 5.84
CA LEU A 195 -1.66 6.26 6.47
C LEU A 195 -0.46 6.52 5.56
N SER A 196 0.43 7.40 6.00
CA SER A 196 1.61 7.79 5.22
C SER A 196 2.79 6.87 5.50
N PHE A 197 3.59 6.62 4.47
CA PHE A 197 4.89 5.99 4.64
C PHE A 197 5.78 6.82 5.58
N GLY A 198 6.54 6.13 6.43
CA GLY A 198 7.47 6.75 7.36
C GLY A 198 6.89 7.09 8.74
N LEU A 199 5.59 6.92 8.98
CA LEU A 199 5.01 6.96 10.32
C LEU A 199 5.43 5.71 11.11
N ALA A 200 5.84 5.90 12.38
CA ALA A 200 6.42 4.83 13.18
C ALA A 200 5.49 3.64 13.43
N ASN A 201 4.19 3.91 13.58
CA ASN A 201 3.19 2.88 13.89
C ASN A 201 2.46 2.37 12.63
N ALA A 202 2.82 2.85 11.43
CA ALA A 202 2.21 2.40 10.19
C ALA A 202 2.38 0.89 9.96
N PRO A 203 3.58 0.31 10.15
CA PRO A 203 3.76 -1.13 9.99
C PRO A 203 2.91 -1.96 10.97
N ALA A 204 2.84 -1.55 12.23
CA ALA A 204 2.06 -2.24 13.26
C ALA A 204 0.55 -2.22 12.97
N LEU A 205 0.02 -1.06 12.58
CA LEU A 205 -1.39 -0.92 12.20
C LEU A 205 -1.70 -1.77 10.98
N PHE A 206 -0.83 -1.73 9.97
CA PHE A 206 -1.06 -2.45 8.72
C PHE A 206 -0.99 -3.97 8.93
N GLN A 207 -0.05 -4.47 9.72
CA GLN A 207 0.01 -5.88 10.10
C GLN A 207 -1.30 -6.30 10.81
N ARG A 208 -1.79 -5.50 11.76
CA ARG A 208 -3.08 -5.78 12.44
C ARG A 208 -4.26 -5.79 11.47
N LEU A 209 -4.28 -4.89 10.49
CA LEU A 209 -5.29 -4.89 9.42
C LEU A 209 -5.24 -6.20 8.65
N MET A 210 -4.06 -6.61 8.20
CA MET A 210 -3.90 -7.83 7.43
C MET A 210 -4.25 -9.09 8.23
N ASP A 211 -3.85 -9.16 9.49
CA ASP A 211 -4.22 -10.25 10.40
C ASP A 211 -5.76 -10.32 10.62
N THR A 212 -6.42 -9.17 10.54
CA THR A 212 -7.90 -9.10 10.64
C THR A 212 -8.56 -9.57 9.35
N VAL A 213 -8.08 -9.08 8.21
CA VAL A 213 -8.64 -9.41 6.87
C VAL A 213 -8.42 -10.88 6.51
N LEU A 214 -7.24 -11.40 6.82
CA LEU A 214 -6.83 -12.77 6.49
C LEU A 214 -7.01 -13.74 7.66
N LYS A 215 -7.86 -13.38 8.62
CA LYS A 215 -8.14 -14.23 9.79
C LYS A 215 -8.60 -15.62 9.37
N GLY A 216 -7.91 -16.65 9.86
CA GLY A 216 -8.17 -18.06 9.54
C GLY A 216 -7.41 -18.57 8.31
N LEU A 217 -6.74 -17.70 7.57
CA LEU A 217 -5.85 -18.07 6.45
C LEU A 217 -4.37 -17.92 6.82
N THR A 218 -4.06 -16.91 7.64
CA THR A 218 -2.68 -16.62 8.08
C THR A 218 -2.11 -17.81 8.85
N TRP A 219 -0.91 -18.24 8.50
CA TRP A 219 -0.17 -19.41 9.00
C TRP A 219 -0.70 -20.77 8.52
N GLU A 220 -1.83 -20.81 7.81
CA GLU A 220 -2.40 -22.04 7.22
C GLU A 220 -2.10 -22.11 5.72
N THR A 221 -2.53 -21.07 4.96
CA THR A 221 -2.41 -21.00 3.50
C THR A 221 -1.68 -19.76 3.02
N CYS A 222 -1.51 -18.77 3.88
CA CYS A 222 -0.76 -17.56 3.57
C CYS A 222 0.07 -17.05 4.76
N LEU A 223 1.08 -16.27 4.44
CA LEU A 223 1.89 -15.50 5.40
C LEU A 223 1.82 -14.03 5.04
N VAL A 224 1.82 -13.21 6.05
CA VAL A 224 1.86 -11.75 5.91
C VAL A 224 3.06 -11.20 6.64
N PHE A 225 3.87 -10.44 5.93
CA PHE A 225 4.98 -9.71 6.51
C PHE A 225 4.93 -8.27 6.01
N LEU A 226 4.38 -7.38 6.83
CA LEU A 226 4.13 -5.98 6.48
C LEU A 226 3.23 -5.87 5.21
N ASP A 227 3.78 -5.39 4.11
CA ASP A 227 3.07 -5.13 2.85
C ASP A 227 3.00 -6.38 1.96
N ASP A 228 3.84 -7.40 2.22
CA ASP A 228 3.98 -8.60 1.40
C ASP A 228 3.09 -9.73 1.93
N ILE A 229 2.35 -10.36 1.02
CA ILE A 229 1.58 -11.58 1.28
C ILE A 229 2.18 -12.70 0.44
N ILE A 230 2.42 -13.84 1.09
CA ILE A 230 2.87 -15.06 0.41
C ILE A 230 1.77 -16.09 0.58
N VAL A 231 1.14 -16.51 -0.51
CA VAL A 231 0.26 -17.68 -0.56
C VAL A 231 1.10 -18.90 -0.87
N TYR A 232 0.89 -20.00 -0.15
CA TYR A 232 1.70 -21.22 -0.30
C TYR A 232 0.87 -22.49 -0.16
N SER A 233 1.26 -23.53 -0.88
CA SER A 233 0.62 -24.85 -0.84
C SER A 233 1.56 -25.99 -1.27
N GLU A 234 1.19 -27.22 -0.99
CA GLU A 234 1.93 -28.41 -1.46
C GLU A 234 1.48 -28.83 -2.86
N THR A 235 0.23 -28.57 -3.23
CA THR A 235 -0.34 -28.95 -4.54
C THR A 235 -0.85 -27.72 -5.29
N PHE A 236 -0.90 -27.83 -6.63
CA PHE A 236 -1.42 -26.75 -7.47
C PHE A 236 -2.93 -26.50 -7.25
N ASP A 237 -3.70 -27.57 -7.04
CA ASP A 237 -5.16 -27.46 -6.87
C ASP A 237 -5.51 -26.73 -5.56
N GLU A 238 -4.76 -26.98 -4.49
CA GLU A 238 -4.89 -26.20 -3.25
C GLU A 238 -4.48 -24.74 -3.44
N HIS A 239 -3.51 -24.50 -4.33
CA HIS A 239 -2.96 -23.16 -4.53
C HIS A 239 -3.94 -22.20 -5.21
N VAL A 240 -4.84 -22.71 -6.06
CA VAL A 240 -5.82 -21.91 -6.81
C VAL A 240 -7.20 -21.87 -6.17
N GLN A 241 -7.42 -22.55 -5.04
CA GLN A 241 -8.64 -22.48 -4.24
C GLN A 241 -8.62 -21.27 -3.29
#